data_67f58486a95597a4fe08de8d6fe26e3f
#
_entry.id   67f58486a95597a4fe08de8d6fe26e3f
#
_cell.length_a   1.000
_cell.length_b   1.000
_cell.length_c   1.000
_cell.angle_alpha   90.00
_cell.angle_beta   90.00
_cell.angle_gamma   90.00
#
_symmetry.space_group_name_H-M   'P 1'
#
loop_
_entity.id
_entity.type
_entity.pdbx_description
1 polymer ?
#
loop_
_entity_poly.entity_id
_entity_poly.type
_entity_poly.pdbx_seq_one_letter_code
_entity_poly.pdbx_strand_id
1 'polypeptide(L)'
;MPGNRLYAIARVQGEARVGEQASLNRSSALQLWAIGTIAPLLTIFWNIFERELQSDWFTLWTAGRLALWGDVSPARGTEFTYPPFALFFFTPFAPLPYAVSYIAWNALTAAFFLWAARPYLPKDFPRALALLTPGALMCIHFGQTGFLMGGLWLLAFRGSWASVALLTFKPHLGVLSALTLRSRSALLKTITLTLLLVAASMLLFGMTAWRDFADHLLSHESEFTTRVRWQFVGVSPGFAYGIVGWLPFALAAGLMLVRNINVFTAATAALIVSPYGFTYDMPVASIGIGLAIWSHWSELGWGKRLGLALGFLVPTLAGLGVWWIPPILLWVLWVQVGLPDESQEAVTK
;
A
#
# COMPACT_ATOMS: atom_id res chain seq x y z
N MET A 1 31.93 50.02 -2.75
CA MET A 1 31.69 48.58 -2.84
C MET A 1 30.24 48.27 -3.25
N PRO A 2 29.87 48.26 -4.52
CA PRO A 2 28.46 48.02 -4.97
C PRO A 2 28.09 46.54 -5.09
N GLY A 3 29.03 45.61 -5.09
CA GLY A 3 28.74 44.18 -5.33
C GLY A 3 27.87 43.46 -4.26
N ASN A 4 27.96 43.85 -3.00
CA ASN A 4 27.24 43.19 -1.91
C ASN A 4 25.72 43.39 -1.91
N ARG A 5 25.23 44.53 -2.46
CA ARG A 5 23.77 44.77 -2.52
C ARG A 5 23.07 43.96 -3.59
N LEU A 6 23.72 43.74 -4.73
CA LEU A 6 23.12 42.89 -5.81
C LEU A 6 23.03 41.43 -5.40
N TYR A 7 24.04 40.90 -4.70
CA TYR A 7 23.97 39.52 -4.15
C TYR A 7 22.89 39.36 -3.09
N ALA A 8 22.71 40.34 -2.21
CA ALA A 8 21.64 40.31 -1.20
C ALA A 8 20.23 40.32 -1.82
N ILE A 9 20.05 41.16 -2.85
CA ILE A 9 18.75 41.25 -3.56
C ILE A 9 18.45 39.95 -4.30
N ALA A 10 19.42 39.37 -5.01
CA ALA A 10 19.24 38.10 -5.74
C ALA A 10 18.92 36.93 -4.78
N ARG A 11 19.55 36.88 -3.61
CA ARG A 11 19.28 35.91 -2.57
C ARG A 11 17.87 36.03 -2.01
N VAL A 12 17.43 37.24 -1.65
CA VAL A 12 16.08 37.49 -1.14
C VAL A 12 15.00 37.15 -2.19
N GLN A 13 15.23 37.48 -3.46
CA GLN A 13 14.33 37.13 -4.55
C GLN A 13 14.30 35.60 -4.79
N GLY A 14 15.43 34.92 -4.65
CA GLY A 14 15.50 33.45 -4.73
C GLY A 14 14.72 32.78 -3.60
N GLU A 15 14.93 33.23 -2.35
CA GLU A 15 14.22 32.71 -1.18
C GLU A 15 12.70 32.96 -1.26
N ALA A 16 12.27 34.14 -1.76
CA ALA A 16 10.85 34.47 -1.97
C ALA A 16 10.20 33.55 -3.03
N ARG A 17 10.86 33.30 -4.15
CA ARG A 17 10.36 32.39 -5.19
C ARG A 17 10.23 30.94 -4.71
N VAL A 18 11.22 30.46 -3.95
CA VAL A 18 11.16 29.11 -3.35
C VAL A 18 9.98 29.02 -2.38
N GLY A 19 9.75 30.04 -1.56
CA GLY A 19 8.62 30.08 -0.63
C GLY A 19 7.26 30.10 -1.36
N GLU A 20 7.13 30.86 -2.44
CA GLU A 20 5.94 30.90 -3.27
C GLU A 20 5.64 29.55 -3.94
N GLN A 21 6.64 28.90 -4.53
CA GLN A 21 6.51 27.57 -5.13
C GLN A 21 6.06 26.54 -4.09
N ALA A 22 6.67 26.54 -2.91
CA ALA A 22 6.28 25.64 -1.83
C ALA A 22 4.83 25.84 -1.40
N SER A 23 4.35 27.10 -1.33
CA SER A 23 2.95 27.40 -0.98
C SER A 23 1.96 26.90 -2.04
N LEU A 24 2.29 27.04 -3.33
CA LEU A 24 1.47 26.55 -4.44
C LEU A 24 1.39 25.02 -4.44
N ASN A 25 2.51 24.33 -4.19
CA ASN A 25 2.53 22.88 -4.08
C ASN A 25 1.60 22.38 -2.97
N ARG A 26 1.69 22.99 -1.78
CA ARG A 26 0.86 22.63 -0.62
C ARG A 26 -0.62 22.87 -0.86
N SER A 27 -0.97 24.01 -1.44
CA SER A 27 -2.37 24.33 -1.77
C SER A 27 -2.96 23.31 -2.74
N SER A 28 -2.25 22.98 -3.82
CA SER A 28 -2.68 21.97 -4.79
C SER A 28 -2.78 20.57 -4.18
N ALA A 29 -1.82 20.19 -3.33
CA ALA A 29 -1.86 18.94 -2.61
C ALA A 29 -3.09 18.86 -1.71
N LEU A 30 -3.37 19.87 -0.89
CA LEU A 30 -4.52 19.88 0.02
C LEU A 30 -5.85 19.83 -0.73
N GLN A 31 -5.96 20.47 -1.89
CA GLN A 31 -7.15 20.37 -2.75
C GLN A 31 -7.36 18.94 -3.26
N LEU A 32 -6.30 18.27 -3.72
CA LEU A 32 -6.38 16.87 -4.17
C LEU A 32 -6.71 15.92 -3.01
N TRP A 33 -6.15 16.15 -1.80
CA TRP A 33 -6.54 15.39 -0.61
C TRP A 33 -8.03 15.58 -0.32
N ALA A 34 -8.53 16.82 -0.29
CA ALA A 34 -9.94 17.10 -0.05
C ALA A 34 -10.84 16.37 -1.06
N ILE A 35 -10.51 16.42 -2.36
CA ILE A 35 -11.28 15.73 -3.41
C ILE A 35 -11.21 14.20 -3.22
N GLY A 36 -10.02 13.67 -3.01
CA GLY A 36 -9.79 12.22 -2.91
C GLY A 36 -10.36 11.58 -1.65
N THR A 37 -10.51 12.35 -0.56
CA THR A 37 -11.00 11.84 0.73
C THR A 37 -12.53 11.88 0.85
N ILE A 38 -13.22 12.77 0.15
CA ILE A 38 -14.67 12.97 0.30
C ILE A 38 -15.44 11.68 0.01
N ALA A 39 -15.22 11.05 -1.15
CA ALA A 39 -15.99 9.85 -1.53
C ALA A 39 -15.72 8.65 -0.60
N PRO A 40 -14.46 8.26 -0.29
CA PRO A 40 -14.20 7.22 0.69
C PRO A 40 -14.80 7.52 2.07
N LEU A 41 -14.72 8.76 2.56
CA LEU A 41 -15.32 9.15 3.84
C LEU A 41 -16.84 9.03 3.82
N LEU A 42 -17.50 9.46 2.76
CA LEU A 42 -18.95 9.29 2.61
C LEU A 42 -19.33 7.81 2.57
N THR A 43 -18.55 6.96 1.91
CA THR A 43 -18.79 5.52 1.87
C THR A 43 -18.61 4.89 3.25
N ILE A 44 -17.54 5.25 3.98
CA ILE A 44 -17.30 4.77 5.37
C ILE A 44 -18.48 5.19 6.25
N PHE A 45 -18.88 6.45 6.17
CA PHE A 45 -19.99 7.01 6.94
C PHE A 45 -21.31 6.29 6.65
N TRP A 46 -21.63 6.09 5.36
CA TRP A 46 -22.81 5.37 4.91
C TRP A 46 -22.88 3.94 5.50
N ASN A 47 -21.79 3.18 5.41
CA ASN A 47 -21.74 1.82 5.93
C ASN A 47 -21.89 1.74 7.45
N ILE A 48 -21.38 2.75 8.20
CA ILE A 48 -21.59 2.83 9.65
C ILE A 48 -23.11 3.04 9.95
N PHE A 49 -23.79 3.88 9.18
CA PHE A 49 -25.22 4.17 9.38
C PHE A 49 -26.13 3.00 9.01
N GLU A 50 -25.86 2.35 7.88
CA GLU A 50 -26.63 1.18 7.42
C GLU A 50 -26.36 -0.08 8.26
N ARG A 51 -25.45 0.00 9.23
CA ARG A 51 -24.99 -1.14 10.05
C ARG A 51 -24.44 -2.32 9.25
N GLU A 52 -24.13 -2.12 7.99
CA GLU A 52 -23.49 -3.10 7.11
C GLU A 52 -21.97 -3.06 7.30
N LEU A 53 -21.48 -3.29 8.53
CA LEU A 53 -20.06 -3.49 8.80
C LEU A 53 -19.59 -4.89 8.31
N GLN A 54 -20.10 -5.36 7.18
CA GLN A 54 -19.55 -6.53 6.49
C GLN A 54 -18.32 -6.09 5.70
N SER A 55 -17.27 -5.70 6.44
CA SER A 55 -15.97 -5.41 5.85
C SER A 55 -15.19 -6.73 5.67
N ASP A 56 -14.16 -6.71 4.83
CA ASP A 56 -13.24 -7.85 4.69
C ASP A 56 -12.62 -8.26 6.04
N TRP A 57 -12.60 -7.34 7.02
CA TRP A 57 -12.22 -7.66 8.40
C TRP A 57 -13.08 -8.77 9.00
N PHE A 58 -14.34 -8.88 8.64
CA PHE A 58 -15.19 -9.97 9.12
C PHE A 58 -14.62 -11.35 8.75
N THR A 59 -14.14 -11.50 7.52
CA THR A 59 -13.45 -12.72 7.07
C THR A 59 -12.19 -12.98 7.86
N LEU A 60 -11.34 -11.96 8.08
CA LEU A 60 -10.07 -12.10 8.80
C LEU A 60 -10.29 -12.40 10.29
N TRP A 61 -11.24 -11.71 10.92
CA TRP A 61 -11.62 -11.94 12.31
C TRP A 61 -12.24 -13.33 12.51
N THR A 62 -13.15 -13.75 11.61
CA THR A 62 -13.75 -15.09 11.64
C THR A 62 -12.69 -16.17 11.42
N ALA A 63 -11.75 -15.97 10.49
CA ALA A 63 -10.62 -16.88 10.30
C ALA A 63 -9.78 -17.02 11.57
N GLY A 64 -9.51 -15.91 12.29
CA GLY A 64 -8.84 -15.95 13.59
C GLY A 64 -9.60 -16.74 14.64
N ARG A 65 -10.94 -16.63 14.67
CA ARG A 65 -11.79 -17.41 15.58
C ARG A 65 -11.79 -18.89 15.25
N LEU A 66 -11.91 -19.25 13.99
CA LEU A 66 -11.85 -20.65 13.52
C LEU A 66 -10.47 -21.26 13.84
N ALA A 67 -9.40 -20.50 13.70
CA ALA A 67 -8.06 -20.96 14.05
C ALA A 67 -7.88 -21.30 15.53
N LEU A 68 -8.62 -20.60 16.44
CA LEU A 68 -8.51 -20.81 17.89
C LEU A 68 -9.54 -21.80 18.44
N TRP A 69 -10.76 -21.82 17.90
CA TRP A 69 -11.89 -22.53 18.51
C TRP A 69 -12.77 -23.29 17.49
N GLY A 70 -12.45 -23.24 16.21
CA GLY A 70 -13.29 -23.85 15.18
C GLY A 70 -12.94 -25.31 14.93
N ASP A 71 -13.96 -26.06 14.46
CA ASP A 71 -13.83 -27.44 14.04
C ASP A 71 -13.37 -27.60 12.57
N VAL A 72 -13.35 -26.49 11.83
CA VAL A 72 -12.94 -26.43 10.42
C VAL A 72 -11.78 -25.46 10.25
N SER A 73 -10.95 -25.71 9.23
CA SER A 73 -9.85 -24.77 8.95
C SER A 73 -10.38 -23.40 8.44
N PRO A 74 -9.66 -22.32 8.71
CA PRO A 74 -10.05 -20.98 8.25
C PRO A 74 -10.31 -20.89 6.74
N ALA A 75 -9.52 -21.56 5.92
CA ALA A 75 -9.69 -21.54 4.46
C ALA A 75 -10.99 -22.23 3.99
N ARG A 76 -11.48 -23.24 4.73
CA ARG A 76 -12.77 -23.91 4.43
C ARG A 76 -13.96 -23.18 5.01
N GLY A 77 -13.79 -22.58 6.18
CA GLY A 77 -14.88 -21.90 6.89
C GLY A 77 -15.11 -20.45 6.47
N THR A 78 -14.19 -19.88 5.69
CA THR A 78 -14.26 -18.48 5.21
C THR A 78 -13.57 -18.33 3.85
N GLU A 79 -13.67 -17.15 3.26
CA GLU A 79 -12.88 -16.75 2.07
C GLU A 79 -11.43 -16.34 2.43
N PHE A 80 -10.80 -17.00 3.41
CA PHE A 80 -9.45 -16.69 3.86
C PHE A 80 -8.40 -17.22 2.89
N THR A 81 -7.78 -16.35 2.13
CA THR A 81 -6.82 -16.65 1.05
C THR A 81 -5.37 -16.35 1.40
N TYR A 82 -5.06 -16.14 2.69
CA TYR A 82 -3.70 -15.90 3.15
C TYR A 82 -3.01 -17.21 3.57
N PRO A 83 -1.66 -17.30 3.46
CA PRO A 83 -0.92 -18.40 4.07
C PRO A 83 -1.25 -18.52 5.57
N PRO A 84 -1.38 -19.74 6.13
CA PRO A 84 -1.83 -19.96 7.52
C PRO A 84 -1.04 -19.21 8.59
N PHE A 85 0.26 -18.92 8.39
CA PHE A 85 1.00 -18.11 9.35
C PHE A 85 0.51 -16.65 9.46
N ALA A 86 -0.25 -16.14 8.49
CA ALA A 86 -0.91 -14.83 8.60
C ALA A 86 -1.92 -14.79 9.75
N LEU A 87 -2.45 -15.94 10.19
CA LEU A 87 -3.32 -16.04 11.35
C LEU A 87 -2.69 -15.49 12.63
N PHE A 88 -1.35 -15.47 12.74
CA PHE A 88 -0.67 -14.81 13.86
C PHE A 88 -1.03 -13.33 14.01
N PHE A 89 -1.38 -12.67 12.92
CA PHE A 89 -1.82 -11.27 12.97
C PHE A 89 -3.29 -11.12 13.39
N PHE A 90 -4.14 -12.11 13.14
CA PHE A 90 -5.58 -12.01 13.31
C PHE A 90 -6.09 -12.66 14.60
N THR A 91 -5.46 -13.76 15.03
CA THR A 91 -5.84 -14.49 16.26
C THR A 91 -5.84 -13.62 17.54
N PRO A 92 -4.95 -12.62 17.72
CA PRO A 92 -5.01 -11.76 18.90
C PRO A 92 -6.31 -10.94 19.03
N PHE A 93 -7.00 -10.71 17.90
CA PHE A 93 -8.24 -9.94 17.85
C PHE A 93 -9.50 -10.83 17.90
N ALA A 94 -9.33 -12.14 17.71
CA ALA A 94 -10.43 -13.10 17.71
C ALA A 94 -11.29 -13.14 18.98
N PRO A 95 -10.74 -12.96 20.20
CA PRO A 95 -11.52 -12.92 21.43
C PRO A 95 -12.39 -11.67 21.59
N LEU A 96 -12.08 -10.60 20.86
CA LEU A 96 -12.81 -9.33 20.98
C LEU A 96 -14.16 -9.39 20.24
N PRO A 97 -15.19 -8.65 20.71
CA PRO A 97 -16.37 -8.41 19.91
C PRO A 97 -16.01 -7.79 18.56
N TYR A 98 -16.73 -8.13 17.49
CA TYR A 98 -16.39 -7.74 16.13
C TYR A 98 -16.08 -6.25 15.94
N ALA A 99 -16.97 -5.36 16.42
CA ALA A 99 -16.78 -3.91 16.30
C ALA A 99 -15.52 -3.42 17.02
N VAL A 100 -15.24 -3.96 18.21
CA VAL A 100 -14.04 -3.63 19.00
C VAL A 100 -12.80 -4.12 18.28
N SER A 101 -12.84 -5.34 17.73
CA SER A 101 -11.72 -5.92 16.99
C SER A 101 -11.40 -5.11 15.70
N TYR A 102 -12.43 -4.67 14.99
CA TYR A 102 -12.28 -3.82 13.80
C TYR A 102 -11.60 -2.48 14.13
N ILE A 103 -12.06 -1.81 15.19
CA ILE A 103 -11.46 -0.54 15.62
C ILE A 103 -10.02 -0.74 16.09
N ALA A 104 -9.78 -1.77 16.93
CA ALA A 104 -8.45 -2.08 17.45
C ALA A 104 -7.46 -2.42 16.31
N TRP A 105 -7.87 -3.25 15.35
CA TRP A 105 -7.07 -3.60 14.18
C TRP A 105 -6.67 -2.36 13.38
N ASN A 106 -7.65 -1.55 12.97
CA ASN A 106 -7.39 -0.34 12.20
C ASN A 106 -6.51 0.65 12.97
N ALA A 107 -6.80 0.89 14.26
CA ALA A 107 -6.03 1.82 15.08
C ALA A 107 -4.56 1.38 15.23
N LEU A 108 -4.33 0.11 15.57
CA LEU A 108 -2.98 -0.43 15.77
C LEU A 108 -2.17 -0.47 14.47
N THR A 109 -2.78 -0.95 13.38
CA THR A 109 -2.08 -1.04 12.09
C THR A 109 -1.84 0.34 11.48
N ALA A 110 -2.77 1.30 11.61
CA ALA A 110 -2.57 2.68 11.19
C ALA A 110 -1.48 3.39 12.01
N ALA A 111 -1.45 3.18 13.34
CA ALA A 111 -0.40 3.72 14.19
C ALA A 111 0.99 3.14 13.82
N PHE A 112 1.07 1.83 13.58
CA PHE A 112 2.28 1.17 13.08
C PHE A 112 2.73 1.74 11.74
N PHE A 113 1.80 1.91 10.79
CA PHE A 113 2.06 2.49 9.49
C PHE A 113 2.60 3.92 9.57
N LEU A 114 1.97 4.79 10.38
CA LEU A 114 2.43 6.16 10.62
C LEU A 114 3.82 6.21 11.26
N TRP A 115 4.08 5.34 12.22
CA TRP A 115 5.39 5.21 12.84
C TRP A 115 6.46 4.82 11.81
N ALA A 116 6.18 3.83 10.97
CA ALA A 116 7.09 3.38 9.92
C ALA A 116 7.28 4.43 8.81
N ALA A 117 6.23 5.20 8.48
CA ALA A 117 6.26 6.24 7.46
C ALA A 117 7.00 7.50 7.91
N ARG A 118 7.09 7.77 9.22
CA ARG A 118 7.64 9.01 9.78
C ARG A 118 8.98 9.45 9.17
N PRO A 119 9.98 8.59 8.94
CA PRO A 119 11.26 8.99 8.37
C PRO A 119 11.20 9.44 6.91
N TYR A 120 10.13 9.07 6.20
CA TYR A 120 9.91 9.40 4.79
C TYR A 120 9.09 10.67 4.58
N LEU A 121 8.47 11.18 5.65
CA LEU A 121 7.61 12.35 5.57
C LEU A 121 8.44 13.63 5.77
N PRO A 122 8.31 14.65 4.91
CA PRO A 122 8.91 15.96 5.12
C PRO A 122 8.53 16.53 6.49
N LYS A 123 9.39 17.36 7.07
CA LYS A 123 9.17 17.93 8.41
C LYS A 123 7.90 18.79 8.50
N ASP A 124 7.56 19.44 7.42
CA ASP A 124 6.40 20.33 7.27
C ASP A 124 5.14 19.59 6.76
N PHE A 125 5.24 18.27 6.50
CA PHE A 125 4.11 17.46 6.07
C PHE A 125 3.23 17.08 7.29
N PRO A 126 1.93 17.43 7.29
CA PRO A 126 1.01 17.06 8.36
C PRO A 126 0.79 15.54 8.36
N ARG A 127 1.35 14.84 9.37
CA ARG A 127 1.37 13.36 9.41
C ARG A 127 -0.02 12.72 9.28
N ALA A 128 -1.06 13.39 9.78
CA ALA A 128 -2.43 12.91 9.65
C ALA A 128 -2.87 12.75 8.17
N LEU A 129 -2.31 13.56 7.25
CA LEU A 129 -2.61 13.44 5.82
C LEU A 129 -2.18 12.09 5.24
N ALA A 130 -1.21 11.40 5.84
CA ALA A 130 -0.83 10.05 5.42
C ALA A 130 -1.98 9.04 5.61
N LEU A 131 -2.81 9.21 6.65
CA LEU A 131 -4.02 8.39 6.87
C LEU A 131 -5.25 8.89 6.11
N LEU A 132 -5.19 10.10 5.58
CA LEU A 132 -6.26 10.71 4.78
C LEU A 132 -6.01 10.57 3.27
N THR A 133 -5.03 9.77 2.85
CA THR A 133 -4.90 9.41 1.44
C THR A 133 -6.05 8.47 1.04
N PRO A 134 -6.52 8.52 -0.21
CA PRO A 134 -7.62 7.65 -0.66
C PRO A 134 -7.34 6.15 -0.42
N GLY A 135 -6.10 5.68 -0.68
CA GLY A 135 -5.73 4.29 -0.40
C GLY A 135 -5.75 3.92 1.08
N ALA A 136 -5.36 4.86 1.97
CA ALA A 136 -5.45 4.66 3.42
C ALA A 136 -6.91 4.59 3.89
N LEU A 137 -7.78 5.44 3.37
CA LEU A 137 -9.21 5.41 3.70
C LEU A 137 -9.89 4.13 3.21
N MET A 138 -9.54 3.62 2.02
CA MET A 138 -10.03 2.32 1.57
C MET A 138 -9.54 1.18 2.46
N CYS A 139 -8.29 1.25 2.96
CA CYS A 139 -7.78 0.27 3.92
C CYS A 139 -8.59 0.30 5.23
N ILE A 140 -8.93 1.48 5.76
CA ILE A 140 -9.81 1.63 6.94
C ILE A 140 -11.19 1.06 6.64
N HIS A 141 -11.78 1.44 5.50
CA HIS A 141 -13.13 1.03 5.11
C HIS A 141 -13.30 -0.51 5.10
N PHE A 142 -12.35 -1.22 4.50
CA PHE A 142 -12.39 -2.68 4.43
C PHE A 142 -11.83 -3.38 5.68
N GLY A 143 -11.15 -2.66 6.58
CA GLY A 143 -10.42 -3.27 7.71
C GLY A 143 -9.30 -4.21 7.24
N GLN A 144 -8.69 -3.90 6.11
CA GLN A 144 -7.74 -4.76 5.43
C GLN A 144 -6.29 -4.60 5.92
N THR A 145 -5.41 -5.45 5.37
CA THR A 145 -4.01 -5.57 5.77
C THR A 145 -3.08 -4.49 5.21
N GLY A 146 -3.60 -3.53 4.43
CA GLY A 146 -2.80 -2.53 3.73
C GLY A 146 -1.90 -1.68 4.62
N PHE A 147 -2.35 -1.32 5.84
CA PHE A 147 -1.51 -0.61 6.80
C PHE A 147 -0.40 -1.50 7.38
N LEU A 148 -0.72 -2.74 7.76
CA LEU A 148 0.29 -3.69 8.24
C LEU A 148 1.33 -3.93 7.16
N MET A 149 0.88 -4.24 5.94
CA MET A 149 1.74 -4.46 4.79
C MET A 149 2.57 -3.22 4.49
N GLY A 150 1.94 -2.04 4.47
CA GLY A 150 2.60 -0.77 4.20
C GLY A 150 3.69 -0.44 5.24
N GLY A 151 3.41 -0.65 6.52
CA GLY A 151 4.41 -0.46 7.59
C GLY A 151 5.60 -1.41 7.44
N LEU A 152 5.35 -2.69 7.19
CA LEU A 152 6.41 -3.68 6.94
C LEU A 152 7.22 -3.33 5.67
N TRP A 153 6.56 -2.84 4.62
CA TRP A 153 7.19 -2.39 3.39
C TRP A 153 8.16 -1.22 3.64
N LEU A 154 7.70 -0.21 4.36
CA LEU A 154 8.52 0.95 4.74
C LEU A 154 9.75 0.53 5.57
N LEU A 155 9.58 -0.42 6.50
CA LEU A 155 10.69 -0.96 7.29
C LEU A 155 11.65 -1.81 6.45
N ALA A 156 11.15 -2.59 5.49
CA ALA A 156 11.99 -3.37 4.58
C ALA A 156 12.96 -2.45 3.81
N PHE A 157 12.47 -1.32 3.29
CA PHE A 157 13.29 -0.32 2.60
C PHE A 157 14.25 0.45 3.53
N ARG A 158 14.10 0.32 4.85
CA ARG A 158 15.09 0.74 5.86
C ARG A 158 16.07 -0.37 6.25
N GLY A 159 16.08 -1.49 5.52
CA GLY A 159 17.01 -2.59 5.73
C GLY A 159 16.52 -3.67 6.72
N SER A 160 15.25 -3.68 7.11
CA SER A 160 14.68 -4.71 7.99
C SER A 160 14.42 -6.00 7.20
N TRP A 161 15.33 -6.96 7.28
CA TRP A 161 15.18 -8.30 6.72
C TRP A 161 13.98 -9.06 7.31
N ALA A 162 13.66 -8.82 8.59
CA ALA A 162 12.51 -9.42 9.25
C ALA A 162 11.18 -8.96 8.63
N SER A 163 11.11 -7.67 8.24
CA SER A 163 9.92 -7.14 7.55
C SER A 163 9.74 -7.79 6.19
N VAL A 164 10.82 -8.10 5.46
CA VAL A 164 10.73 -8.86 4.19
C VAL A 164 10.18 -10.26 4.42
N ALA A 165 10.62 -10.95 5.49
CA ALA A 165 10.07 -12.26 5.86
C ALA A 165 8.58 -12.18 6.20
N LEU A 166 8.17 -11.19 6.98
CA LEU A 166 6.76 -10.99 7.32
C LEU A 166 5.90 -10.64 6.10
N LEU A 167 6.41 -9.90 5.12
CA LEU A 167 5.70 -9.57 3.89
C LEU A 167 5.33 -10.79 3.03
N THR A 168 5.92 -11.96 3.30
CA THR A 168 5.54 -13.22 2.63
C THR A 168 4.11 -13.66 2.98
N PHE A 169 3.42 -13.04 3.95
CA PHE A 169 1.98 -13.28 4.17
C PHE A 169 1.12 -12.80 2.98
N LYS A 170 1.64 -11.88 2.16
CA LYS A 170 1.03 -11.41 0.91
C LYS A 170 2.09 -11.40 -0.19
N PRO A 171 2.58 -12.58 -0.63
CA PRO A 171 3.84 -12.72 -1.36
C PRO A 171 3.83 -12.00 -2.71
N HIS A 172 2.71 -11.97 -3.41
CA HIS A 172 2.56 -11.33 -4.72
C HIS A 172 2.79 -9.82 -4.67
N LEU A 173 2.43 -9.15 -3.57
CA LEU A 173 2.71 -7.73 -3.35
C LEU A 173 4.05 -7.51 -2.64
N GLY A 174 4.45 -8.43 -1.76
CA GLY A 174 5.67 -8.35 -0.98
C GLY A 174 6.96 -8.61 -1.77
N VAL A 175 6.89 -9.25 -2.95
CA VAL A 175 8.05 -9.78 -3.68
C VAL A 175 9.12 -8.72 -3.97
N LEU A 176 8.74 -7.50 -4.35
CA LEU A 176 9.71 -6.45 -4.65
C LEU A 176 10.43 -5.92 -3.41
N SER A 177 9.97 -6.21 -2.19
CA SER A 177 10.73 -5.89 -0.97
C SER A 177 12.04 -6.69 -0.89
N ALA A 178 12.15 -7.82 -1.58
CA ALA A 178 13.38 -8.60 -1.68
C ALA A 178 14.54 -7.81 -2.32
N LEU A 179 14.27 -6.77 -3.10
CA LEU A 179 15.27 -5.84 -3.64
C LEU A 179 16.09 -5.13 -2.55
N THR A 180 15.60 -5.11 -1.30
CA THR A 180 16.31 -4.54 -0.15
C THR A 180 17.32 -5.49 0.49
N LEU A 181 17.31 -6.78 0.15
CA LEU A 181 18.20 -7.81 0.70
C LEU A 181 19.58 -7.77 0.04
N ARG A 182 20.43 -6.85 0.48
CA ARG A 182 21.75 -6.59 -0.12
C ARG A 182 22.87 -7.54 0.34
N SER A 183 22.62 -8.42 1.33
CA SER A 183 23.62 -9.34 1.86
C SER A 183 23.11 -10.77 1.95
N ARG A 184 24.01 -11.74 1.78
CA ARG A 184 23.69 -13.17 1.98
C ARG A 184 23.15 -13.43 3.39
N SER A 185 23.67 -12.75 4.40
CA SER A 185 23.19 -12.87 5.78
C SER A 185 21.73 -12.40 5.92
N ALA A 186 21.36 -11.27 5.32
CA ALA A 186 19.99 -10.78 5.33
C ALA A 186 19.04 -11.75 4.62
N LEU A 187 19.46 -12.27 3.46
CA LEU A 187 18.69 -13.28 2.71
C LEU A 187 18.47 -14.55 3.54
N LEU A 188 19.53 -15.11 4.13
CA LEU A 188 19.43 -16.31 4.97
C LEU A 188 18.53 -16.08 6.18
N LYS A 189 18.67 -14.97 6.88
CA LYS A 189 17.80 -14.59 8.02
C LYS A 189 16.34 -14.48 7.59
N THR A 190 16.07 -13.88 6.44
CA THR A 190 14.71 -13.76 5.86
C THR A 190 14.13 -15.16 5.61
N ILE A 191 14.86 -16.03 4.91
CA ILE A 191 14.43 -17.40 4.62
C ILE A 191 14.19 -18.18 5.92
N THR A 192 15.14 -18.11 6.86
CA THR A 192 15.01 -18.80 8.15
C THR A 192 13.77 -18.36 8.91
N LEU A 193 13.52 -17.04 9.02
CA LEU A 193 12.33 -16.54 9.70
C LEU A 193 11.04 -16.95 8.99
N THR A 194 11.00 -16.89 7.65
CA THR A 194 9.83 -17.36 6.88
C THR A 194 9.57 -18.86 7.15
N LEU A 195 10.60 -19.70 7.11
CA LEU A 195 10.45 -21.14 7.40
C LEU A 195 10.01 -21.39 8.85
N LEU A 196 10.52 -20.61 9.81
CA LEU A 196 10.07 -20.69 11.21
C LEU A 196 8.59 -20.29 11.36
N LEU A 197 8.13 -19.25 10.67
CA LEU A 197 6.72 -18.84 10.67
C LEU A 197 5.82 -19.94 10.07
N VAL A 198 6.26 -20.54 8.96
CA VAL A 198 5.57 -21.69 8.34
C VAL A 198 5.51 -22.86 9.31
N ALA A 199 6.65 -23.27 9.89
CA ALA A 199 6.71 -24.39 10.83
C ALA A 199 5.85 -24.13 12.10
N ALA A 200 5.95 -22.93 12.68
CA ALA A 200 5.14 -22.55 13.83
C ALA A 200 3.63 -22.56 13.50
N SER A 201 3.23 -22.10 12.32
CA SER A 201 1.83 -22.15 11.91
C SER A 201 1.33 -23.58 11.65
N MET A 202 2.20 -24.48 11.15
CA MET A 202 1.87 -25.90 11.02
C MET A 202 1.67 -26.57 12.38
N LEU A 203 2.48 -26.19 13.37
CA LEU A 203 2.37 -26.71 14.74
C LEU A 203 1.12 -26.19 15.47
N LEU A 204 0.77 -24.92 15.29
CA LEU A 204 -0.32 -24.28 16.01
C LEU A 204 -1.69 -24.43 15.32
N PHE A 205 -1.74 -24.36 14.00
CA PHE A 205 -2.99 -24.40 13.23
C PHE A 205 -3.17 -25.69 12.43
N GLY A 206 -2.19 -26.57 12.50
CA GLY A 206 -2.21 -27.88 11.85
C GLY A 206 -1.82 -27.87 10.36
N MET A 207 -1.36 -29.03 9.88
CA MET A 207 -1.02 -29.24 8.46
C MET A 207 -2.26 -29.15 7.56
N THR A 208 -3.44 -29.44 8.09
CA THR A 208 -4.72 -29.34 7.36
C THR A 208 -4.98 -27.91 6.89
N ALA A 209 -4.67 -26.90 7.72
CA ALA A 209 -4.82 -25.50 7.32
C ALA A 209 -3.98 -25.14 6.08
N TRP A 210 -2.78 -25.74 5.94
CA TRP A 210 -1.93 -25.54 4.75
C TRP A 210 -2.44 -26.27 3.52
N ARG A 211 -2.97 -27.49 3.68
CA ARG A 211 -3.60 -28.24 2.57
C ARG A 211 -4.84 -27.50 2.07
N ASP A 212 -5.71 -27.10 2.97
CA ASP A 212 -6.93 -26.37 2.63
C ASP A 212 -6.63 -25.00 2.00
N PHE A 213 -5.59 -24.30 2.45
CA PHE A 213 -5.10 -23.09 1.80
C PHE A 213 -4.63 -23.36 0.37
N ALA A 214 -3.85 -24.43 0.14
CA ALA A 214 -3.38 -24.79 -1.19
C ALA A 214 -4.55 -25.18 -2.11
N ASP A 215 -5.49 -25.98 -1.62
CA ASP A 215 -6.70 -26.40 -2.36
C ASP A 215 -7.56 -25.18 -2.71
N HIS A 216 -7.76 -24.27 -1.75
CA HIS A 216 -8.50 -23.03 -1.97
C HIS A 216 -7.83 -22.14 -3.03
N LEU A 217 -6.51 -21.98 -2.95
CA LEU A 217 -5.76 -21.18 -3.92
C LEU A 217 -5.88 -21.74 -5.36
N LEU A 218 -5.87 -23.07 -5.51
CA LEU A 218 -5.95 -23.74 -6.81
C LEU A 218 -7.38 -23.79 -7.37
N SER A 219 -8.39 -23.87 -6.52
CA SER A 219 -9.80 -24.06 -6.95
C SER A 219 -10.57 -22.75 -7.20
N HIS A 220 -10.16 -21.63 -6.57
CA HIS A 220 -10.95 -20.39 -6.56
C HIS A 220 -10.47 -19.32 -7.54
N GLU A 221 -9.46 -19.61 -8.36
CA GLU A 221 -8.85 -18.59 -9.23
C GLU A 221 -9.86 -17.97 -10.23
N SER A 222 -10.80 -18.75 -10.75
CA SER A 222 -11.77 -18.28 -11.74
C SER A 222 -12.98 -17.56 -11.11
N GLU A 223 -13.44 -18.03 -9.97
CA GLU A 223 -14.65 -17.51 -9.31
C GLU A 223 -14.32 -16.21 -8.55
N PHE A 224 -13.19 -16.18 -7.85
CA PHE A 224 -12.69 -15.00 -7.14
C PHE A 224 -12.40 -13.83 -8.09
N THR A 225 -11.70 -14.06 -9.21
CA THR A 225 -11.42 -13.01 -10.19
C THR A 225 -12.67 -12.46 -10.84
N THR A 226 -13.70 -13.28 -11.05
CA THR A 226 -14.99 -12.84 -11.60
C THR A 226 -15.76 -11.99 -10.58
N ARG A 227 -15.82 -12.42 -9.32
CA ARG A 227 -16.50 -11.70 -8.22
C ARG A 227 -15.85 -10.34 -7.94
N VAL A 228 -14.52 -10.30 -7.85
CA VAL A 228 -13.77 -9.07 -7.55
C VAL A 228 -13.83 -8.05 -8.69
N ARG A 229 -13.96 -8.48 -9.94
CA ARG A 229 -14.25 -7.57 -11.06
C ARG A 229 -15.52 -6.74 -10.85
N TRP A 230 -16.55 -7.33 -10.25
CA TRP A 230 -17.82 -6.65 -9.97
C TRP A 230 -17.73 -5.72 -8.75
N GLN A 231 -16.83 -5.98 -7.82
CA GLN A 231 -16.67 -5.14 -6.62
C GLN A 231 -15.81 -3.88 -6.88
N PHE A 232 -15.27 -3.71 -8.10
CA PHE A 232 -14.53 -2.52 -8.54
C PHE A 232 -13.38 -2.07 -7.62
N VAL A 233 -12.74 -2.99 -6.90
CA VAL A 233 -11.65 -2.68 -5.97
C VAL A 233 -10.27 -3.10 -6.47
N GLY A 234 -10.20 -3.84 -7.59
CA GLY A 234 -8.97 -4.30 -8.20
C GLY A 234 -8.18 -3.17 -8.86
N VAL A 235 -6.86 -3.14 -8.69
CA VAL A 235 -5.98 -2.12 -9.27
C VAL A 235 -4.92 -2.69 -10.20
N SER A 236 -4.63 -3.99 -10.13
CA SER A 236 -3.59 -4.62 -10.94
C SER A 236 -4.04 -4.96 -12.35
N PRO A 237 -3.09 -5.06 -13.30
CA PRO A 237 -3.39 -5.41 -14.70
C PRO A 237 -4.05 -6.77 -14.86
N GLY A 238 -3.81 -7.73 -13.95
CA GLY A 238 -4.41 -9.07 -13.99
C GLY A 238 -5.94 -9.03 -13.94
N PHE A 239 -6.51 -8.14 -13.11
CA PHE A 239 -7.96 -7.93 -13.07
C PHE A 239 -8.53 -7.30 -14.34
N ALA A 240 -7.81 -6.33 -14.90
CA ALA A 240 -8.28 -5.59 -16.07
C ALA A 240 -8.16 -6.40 -17.38
N TYR A 241 -7.03 -7.10 -17.55
CA TYR A 241 -6.62 -7.65 -18.84
C TYR A 241 -6.31 -9.15 -18.81
N GLY A 242 -6.46 -9.79 -17.65
CA GLY A 242 -6.07 -11.19 -17.46
C GLY A 242 -4.55 -11.40 -17.49
N ILE A 243 -4.11 -12.67 -17.39
CA ILE A 243 -2.69 -13.00 -17.25
C ILE A 243 -1.86 -12.62 -18.49
N VAL A 244 -2.42 -12.72 -19.69
CA VAL A 244 -1.72 -12.37 -20.93
C VAL A 244 -1.54 -10.86 -21.04
N GLY A 245 -2.58 -10.09 -20.72
CA GLY A 245 -2.52 -8.63 -20.75
C GLY A 245 -1.74 -8.03 -19.59
N TRP A 246 -1.56 -8.77 -18.47
CA TRP A 246 -0.74 -8.36 -17.34
C TRP A 246 0.76 -8.29 -17.68
N LEU A 247 1.28 -9.26 -18.45
CA LEU A 247 2.72 -9.41 -18.70
C LEU A 247 3.41 -8.15 -19.26
N PRO A 248 2.87 -7.46 -20.30
CA PRO A 248 3.50 -6.24 -20.81
C PRO A 248 3.55 -5.12 -19.78
N PHE A 249 2.55 -4.98 -18.90
CA PHE A 249 2.58 -4.01 -17.81
C PHE A 249 3.66 -4.35 -16.78
N ALA A 250 3.76 -5.61 -16.38
CA ALA A 250 4.76 -6.08 -15.44
C ALA A 250 6.19 -5.86 -15.97
N LEU A 251 6.44 -6.16 -17.25
CA LEU A 251 7.72 -5.91 -17.90
C LEU A 251 8.04 -4.41 -17.96
N ALA A 252 7.07 -3.58 -18.37
CA ALA A 252 7.26 -2.13 -18.43
C ALA A 252 7.56 -1.54 -17.04
N ALA A 253 6.82 -1.97 -16.00
CA ALA A 253 7.05 -1.55 -14.64
C ALA A 253 8.44 -1.98 -14.13
N GLY A 254 8.86 -3.22 -14.41
CA GLY A 254 10.20 -3.71 -14.07
C GLY A 254 11.31 -2.89 -14.74
N LEU A 255 11.19 -2.62 -16.04
CA LEU A 255 12.14 -1.79 -16.79
C LEU A 255 12.20 -0.33 -16.30
N MET A 256 11.07 0.23 -15.87
CA MET A 256 11.04 1.57 -15.26
C MET A 256 11.68 1.57 -13.88
N LEU A 257 11.36 0.58 -13.05
CA LEU A 257 11.82 0.50 -11.67
C LEU A 257 13.35 0.46 -11.55
N VAL A 258 14.06 -0.19 -12.49
CA VAL A 258 15.54 -0.24 -12.44
C VAL A 258 16.21 1.15 -12.57
N ARG A 259 15.49 2.17 -13.05
CA ARG A 259 16.01 3.54 -13.16
C ARG A 259 16.08 4.26 -11.83
N ASN A 260 15.14 3.98 -10.93
CA ASN A 260 15.08 4.59 -9.59
C ASN A 260 14.32 3.66 -8.65
N ILE A 261 15.06 2.89 -7.84
CA ILE A 261 14.50 1.95 -6.86
C ILE A 261 14.45 2.64 -5.50
N ASN A 262 13.30 3.18 -5.15
CA ASN A 262 13.01 3.66 -3.80
C ASN A 262 11.71 3.03 -3.28
N VAL A 263 11.35 3.31 -2.04
CA VAL A 263 10.20 2.70 -1.38
C VAL A 263 8.87 2.98 -2.12
N PHE A 264 8.71 4.16 -2.71
CA PHE A 264 7.48 4.60 -3.36
C PHE A 264 7.37 4.10 -4.80
N THR A 265 8.47 4.16 -5.56
CA THR A 265 8.51 3.58 -6.91
C THR A 265 8.33 2.08 -6.88
N ALA A 266 8.95 1.40 -5.91
CA ALA A 266 8.78 -0.04 -5.73
C ALA A 266 7.36 -0.41 -5.27
N ALA A 267 6.71 0.38 -4.41
CA ALA A 267 5.33 0.16 -4.00
C ALA A 267 4.34 0.32 -5.17
N THR A 268 4.52 1.35 -6.00
CA THR A 268 3.70 1.54 -7.21
C THR A 268 3.94 0.40 -8.21
N ALA A 269 5.20 0.02 -8.43
CA ALA A 269 5.55 -1.10 -9.31
C ALA A 269 4.99 -2.44 -8.80
N ALA A 270 4.95 -2.66 -7.48
CA ALA A 270 4.40 -3.89 -6.89
C ALA A 270 2.92 -4.10 -7.24
N LEU A 271 2.11 -3.04 -7.30
CA LEU A 271 0.71 -3.10 -7.71
C LEU A 271 0.55 -3.51 -9.19
N ILE A 272 1.53 -3.16 -10.03
CA ILE A 272 1.53 -3.46 -11.48
C ILE A 272 2.11 -4.84 -11.75
N VAL A 273 3.20 -5.20 -11.06
CA VAL A 273 3.88 -6.49 -11.21
C VAL A 273 3.08 -7.61 -10.54
N SER A 274 2.29 -7.31 -9.54
CA SER A 274 1.37 -8.28 -8.94
C SER A 274 0.26 -8.66 -9.94
N PRO A 275 -0.09 -9.95 -10.07
CA PRO A 275 -1.23 -10.36 -10.89
C PRO A 275 -2.55 -9.82 -10.32
N TYR A 276 -2.63 -9.60 -9.01
CA TYR A 276 -3.77 -8.98 -8.34
C TYR A 276 -3.32 -8.09 -7.19
N GLY A 277 -3.98 -6.95 -7.05
CA GLY A 277 -3.82 -5.96 -6.00
C GLY A 277 -5.08 -5.12 -5.92
N PHE A 278 -5.33 -4.56 -4.76
CA PHE A 278 -6.57 -3.87 -4.45
C PHE A 278 -6.33 -2.44 -4.04
N THR A 279 -7.38 -1.61 -4.06
CA THR A 279 -7.32 -0.21 -3.62
C THR A 279 -6.85 -0.07 -2.18
N TYR A 280 -7.20 -1.00 -1.32
CA TYR A 280 -6.75 -1.03 0.08
C TYR A 280 -5.29 -1.49 0.27
N ASP A 281 -4.61 -1.94 -0.78
CA ASP A 281 -3.17 -2.24 -0.79
C ASP A 281 -2.31 -1.00 -1.15
N MET A 282 -2.96 0.11 -1.45
CA MET A 282 -2.31 1.33 -1.93
C MET A 282 -1.78 2.32 -0.88
N PRO A 283 -1.85 2.14 0.45
CA PRO A 283 -1.44 3.19 1.39
C PRO A 283 -0.03 3.75 1.12
N VAL A 284 0.98 2.90 0.85
CA VAL A 284 2.35 3.35 0.55
C VAL A 284 2.44 4.06 -0.80
N ALA A 285 1.80 3.50 -1.85
CA ALA A 285 1.78 4.13 -3.16
C ALA A 285 1.05 5.48 -3.11
N SER A 286 -0.09 5.57 -2.41
CA SER A 286 -0.86 6.80 -2.24
C SER A 286 -0.07 7.88 -1.48
N ILE A 287 0.68 7.53 -0.42
CA ILE A 287 1.59 8.48 0.23
C ILE A 287 2.67 8.92 -0.75
N GLY A 288 3.32 8.00 -1.47
CA GLY A 288 4.39 8.34 -2.42
C GLY A 288 3.91 9.28 -3.53
N ILE A 289 2.70 9.06 -4.05
CA ILE A 289 2.07 9.98 -5.02
C ILE A 289 1.78 11.33 -4.36
N GLY A 290 1.21 11.31 -3.16
CA GLY A 290 0.90 12.53 -2.41
C GLY A 290 2.15 13.35 -2.10
N LEU A 291 3.27 12.73 -1.71
CA LEU A 291 4.54 13.40 -1.47
C LEU A 291 5.12 14.00 -2.76
N ALA A 292 5.03 13.29 -3.90
CA ALA A 292 5.43 13.83 -5.18
C ALA A 292 4.62 15.10 -5.56
N ILE A 293 3.33 15.11 -5.24
CA ILE A 293 2.46 16.29 -5.42
C ILE A 293 2.87 17.40 -4.42
N TRP A 294 3.10 17.05 -3.16
CA TRP A 294 3.45 18.00 -2.10
C TRP A 294 4.76 18.74 -2.39
N SER A 295 5.79 18.01 -2.87
CA SER A 295 7.13 18.57 -3.06
C SER A 295 7.35 19.17 -4.45
N HIS A 296 6.76 18.61 -5.52
CA HIS A 296 7.18 18.91 -6.90
C HIS A 296 6.09 19.47 -7.82
N TRP A 297 4.85 19.67 -7.34
CA TRP A 297 3.71 20.01 -8.20
C TRP A 297 3.98 21.17 -9.16
N SER A 298 4.53 22.28 -8.65
CA SER A 298 4.77 23.50 -9.45
C SER A 298 5.86 23.32 -10.53
N GLU A 299 6.77 22.37 -10.34
CA GLU A 299 7.88 22.10 -11.25
C GLU A 299 7.49 21.17 -12.39
N LEU A 300 6.37 20.45 -12.23
CA LEU A 300 5.93 19.44 -13.18
C LEU A 300 5.14 20.08 -14.33
N GLY A 301 5.39 19.59 -15.55
CA GLY A 301 4.54 19.87 -16.72
C GLY A 301 3.14 19.29 -16.54
N TRP A 302 2.16 19.85 -17.26
CA TRP A 302 0.75 19.49 -17.16
C TRP A 302 0.46 17.98 -17.20
N GLY A 303 1.07 17.25 -18.15
CA GLY A 303 0.85 15.80 -18.28
C GLY A 303 1.30 15.02 -17.05
N LYS A 304 2.44 15.38 -16.43
CA LYS A 304 2.93 14.74 -15.20
C LYS A 304 2.00 15.04 -14.02
N ARG A 305 1.50 16.29 -13.91
CA ARG A 305 0.50 16.69 -12.89
C ARG A 305 -0.78 15.86 -13.03
N LEU A 306 -1.29 15.73 -14.25
CA LEU A 306 -2.49 14.93 -14.52
C LEU A 306 -2.29 13.47 -14.14
N GLY A 307 -1.15 12.86 -14.51
CA GLY A 307 -0.83 11.48 -14.14
C GLY A 307 -0.81 11.26 -12.63
N LEU A 308 -0.15 12.16 -11.86
CA LEU A 308 -0.12 12.08 -10.39
C LEU A 308 -1.51 12.31 -9.78
N ALA A 309 -2.28 13.29 -10.27
CA ALA A 309 -3.62 13.57 -9.76
C ALA A 309 -4.57 12.37 -9.98
N LEU A 310 -4.59 11.81 -11.18
CA LEU A 310 -5.38 10.62 -11.48
C LEU A 310 -4.92 9.42 -10.64
N GLY A 311 -3.59 9.20 -10.52
CA GLY A 311 -3.04 8.13 -9.70
C GLY A 311 -3.38 8.25 -8.22
N PHE A 312 -3.38 9.49 -7.68
CA PHE A 312 -3.81 9.75 -6.30
C PHE A 312 -5.30 9.41 -6.10
N LEU A 313 -6.12 9.69 -7.10
CA LEU A 313 -7.56 9.44 -7.06
C LEU A 313 -7.98 8.02 -7.44
N VAL A 314 -7.05 7.16 -7.89
CA VAL A 314 -7.35 5.75 -8.26
C VAL A 314 -8.22 5.04 -7.23
N PRO A 315 -7.93 5.06 -5.91
CA PRO A 315 -8.75 4.33 -4.95
C PRO A 315 -10.19 4.84 -4.88
N THR A 316 -10.40 6.14 -5.09
CA THR A 316 -11.73 6.78 -5.08
C THR A 316 -12.50 6.46 -6.37
N LEU A 317 -11.80 6.43 -7.50
CA LEU A 317 -12.40 6.29 -8.83
C LEU A 317 -12.46 4.84 -9.34
N ALA A 318 -11.94 3.87 -8.57
CA ALA A 318 -11.89 2.46 -8.96
C ALA A 318 -13.29 1.89 -9.30
N GLY A 319 -14.35 2.40 -8.66
CA GLY A 319 -15.73 2.07 -8.97
C GLY A 319 -16.19 2.40 -10.40
N LEU A 320 -15.45 3.22 -11.15
CA LEU A 320 -15.75 3.52 -12.55
C LEU A 320 -15.26 2.43 -13.52
N GLY A 321 -14.55 1.44 -13.03
CA GLY A 321 -14.03 0.31 -13.79
C GLY A 321 -12.53 0.11 -13.59
N VAL A 322 -12.08 -1.12 -13.72
CA VAL A 322 -10.67 -1.50 -13.43
C VAL A 322 -9.73 -1.34 -14.63
N TRP A 323 -10.24 -1.26 -15.85
CA TRP A 323 -9.47 -1.31 -17.09
C TRP A 323 -8.58 -0.08 -17.32
N TRP A 324 -8.93 1.09 -16.79
CA TRP A 324 -8.17 2.34 -16.94
C TRP A 324 -7.07 2.52 -15.87
N ILE A 325 -7.13 1.76 -14.77
CA ILE A 325 -6.22 1.91 -13.62
C ILE A 325 -4.77 1.54 -13.95
N PRO A 326 -4.47 0.36 -14.56
CA PRO A 326 -3.09 -0.03 -14.82
C PRO A 326 -2.30 0.95 -15.70
N PRO A 327 -2.85 1.51 -16.80
CA PRO A 327 -2.19 2.58 -17.54
C PRO A 327 -1.87 3.82 -16.70
N ILE A 328 -2.78 4.22 -15.80
CA ILE A 328 -2.56 5.35 -14.90
C ILE A 328 -1.44 5.04 -13.90
N LEU A 329 -1.43 3.85 -13.29
CA LEU A 329 -0.35 3.47 -12.36
C LEU A 329 1.01 3.38 -13.06
N LEU A 330 1.05 2.91 -14.32
CA LEU A 330 2.27 2.91 -15.11
C LEU A 330 2.74 4.34 -15.41
N TRP A 331 1.81 5.25 -15.72
CA TRP A 331 2.11 6.67 -15.90
C TRP A 331 2.63 7.31 -14.59
N VAL A 332 2.01 7.02 -13.45
CA VAL A 332 2.51 7.43 -12.14
C VAL A 332 3.93 6.96 -11.90
N LEU A 333 4.20 5.67 -12.12
CA LEU A 333 5.54 5.09 -11.97
C LEU A 333 6.56 5.80 -12.87
N TRP A 334 6.20 6.07 -14.14
CA TRP A 334 7.05 6.84 -15.05
C TRP A 334 7.38 8.24 -14.51
N VAL A 335 6.40 8.92 -13.91
CA VAL A 335 6.63 10.23 -13.28
C VAL A 335 7.55 10.09 -12.07
N GLN A 336 7.24 9.14 -11.15
CA GLN A 336 7.99 8.93 -9.92
C GLN A 336 9.47 8.57 -10.16
N VAL A 337 9.78 7.72 -11.15
CA VAL A 337 11.18 7.35 -11.45
C VAL A 337 11.98 8.51 -12.05
N GLY A 338 11.32 9.54 -12.56
CA GLY A 338 11.94 10.76 -13.06
C GLY A 338 12.08 11.89 -12.04
N LEU A 339 11.63 11.68 -10.78
CA LEU A 339 11.77 12.65 -9.69
C LEU A 339 13.07 12.42 -8.92
N PRO A 340 13.64 13.45 -8.29
CA PRO A 340 14.74 13.31 -7.34
C PRO A 340 14.36 12.38 -6.18
N ASP A 341 15.31 11.57 -5.71
CA ASP A 341 15.09 10.67 -4.57
C ASP A 341 15.38 11.39 -3.25
N GLU A 342 14.41 12.14 -2.75
CA GLU A 342 14.51 12.81 -1.44
C GLU A 342 14.41 11.82 -0.26
N SER A 343 13.95 10.59 -0.52
CA SER A 343 13.74 9.58 0.55
C SER A 343 15.06 9.05 1.13
N GLN A 344 16.14 9.05 0.37
CA GLN A 344 17.46 8.60 0.85
C GLN A 344 18.15 9.63 1.74
N GLU A 345 17.97 10.93 1.51
CA GLU A 345 18.54 11.96 2.37
C GLU A 345 17.93 11.98 3.77
N ALA A 346 16.66 11.63 3.90
CA ALA A 346 15.94 11.58 5.17
C ALA A 346 16.34 10.39 6.06
N VAL A 347 16.81 9.28 5.47
CA VAL A 347 17.20 8.06 6.18
C VAL A 347 18.65 8.09 6.64
N THR A 348 19.51 8.88 6.00
CA THR A 348 20.95 8.99 6.30
C THR A 348 21.30 10.08 7.33
N LYS A 349 20.38 10.95 7.68
CA LYS A 349 20.45 11.94 8.76
C LYS A 349 19.74 11.44 10.02
#